data_303777cd7535097ddc136ac49e5930cc
#
_entry.id   303777cd7535097ddc136ac49e5930cc
#
_cell.length_a   1.000
_cell.length_b   1.000
_cell.length_c   1.000
_cell.angle_alpha   90.00
_cell.angle_beta   90.00
_cell.angle_gamma   90.00
#
_symmetry.space_group_name_H-M   'P 1'
#
loop_
_entity.id
_entity.type
_entity.pdbx_description
1 polymer ?
#
loop_
_entity_poly.entity_id
_entity_poly.type
_entity_poly.pdbx_seq_one_letter_code
_entity_poly.pdbx_strand_id
1 'polypeptide(L)'
;MRCDARHAVQAEDGNERMIYCSRNALQQYRGLHPNLDRALDALQTMAVEALPDGKTTVDGDRVCISHSHYETGERAETLFETHLHYADIHLLLMGAESIAVAEVTEQAEVKRDEANDYVGTRGDSQCICHLKPGMALVVFPGEAHRPGQAYGESCIVHKLVI
;
A
#
# COMPACT_ATOMS: atom_id res chain seq x y z
N MET A 1 -3.09 6.17 -27.20
CA MET A 1 -2.32 4.96 -26.98
C MET A 1 -2.93 4.25 -25.78
N ARG A 2 -3.66 3.16 -25.98
CA ARG A 2 -4.26 2.42 -24.86
C ARG A 2 -3.19 1.51 -24.32
N CYS A 3 -2.78 1.74 -23.06
CA CYS A 3 -1.93 0.82 -22.33
C CYS A 3 -2.76 -0.46 -22.08
N ASP A 4 -2.35 -1.58 -22.65
CA ASP A 4 -3.06 -2.85 -22.50
C ASP A 4 -2.77 -3.38 -21.09
N ALA A 5 -3.74 -3.20 -20.19
CA ALA A 5 -3.63 -3.58 -18.76
C ALA A 5 -3.46 -5.11 -18.54
N ARG A 6 -3.51 -5.91 -19.58
CA ARG A 6 -3.46 -7.38 -19.49
C ARG A 6 -2.06 -7.95 -19.25
N HIS A 7 -1.01 -7.13 -19.25
CA HIS A 7 0.37 -7.58 -19.03
C HIS A 7 0.92 -7.26 -17.62
N ALA A 8 0.11 -6.73 -16.73
CA ALA A 8 0.57 -6.24 -15.44
C ALA A 8 0.64 -7.29 -14.31
N VAL A 9 0.37 -8.57 -14.54
CA VAL A 9 0.25 -9.58 -13.48
C VAL A 9 0.99 -10.88 -13.74
N GLN A 10 1.90 -10.92 -14.66
CA GLN A 10 2.84 -12.06 -14.71
C GLN A 10 4.20 -11.58 -14.21
N ALA A 11 4.39 -11.65 -12.89
CA ALA A 11 5.68 -11.53 -12.26
C ALA A 11 6.52 -12.80 -12.54
N GLU A 12 6.90 -13.02 -13.79
CA GLU A 12 7.92 -14.02 -14.12
C GLU A 12 9.34 -13.42 -14.13
N ASP A 13 9.47 -12.08 -13.99
CA ASP A 13 10.75 -11.39 -14.16
C ASP A 13 11.16 -10.46 -13.01
N GLY A 14 10.57 -10.59 -11.80
CA GLY A 14 10.97 -9.76 -10.64
C GLY A 14 10.81 -8.24 -10.88
N ASN A 15 9.97 -7.82 -11.80
CA ASN A 15 9.75 -6.42 -12.11
C ASN A 15 8.57 -5.91 -11.29
N GLU A 16 8.88 -5.32 -10.17
CA GLU A 16 7.96 -4.75 -9.18
C GLU A 16 7.15 -3.61 -9.82
N ARG A 17 5.82 -3.58 -9.59
CA ARG A 17 4.92 -2.67 -10.30
C ARG A 17 3.84 -2.12 -9.40
N MET A 18 4.20 -1.20 -8.51
CA MET A 18 3.22 -0.45 -7.75
C MET A 18 2.20 0.26 -8.66
N ILE A 19 1.01 0.52 -8.14
CA ILE A 19 0.02 1.37 -8.78
C ILE A 19 -0.12 2.65 -7.97
N TYR A 20 0.13 3.80 -8.58
CA TYR A 20 -0.13 5.09 -7.98
C TYR A 20 -1.09 5.88 -8.85
N CYS A 21 -2.31 6.13 -8.34
CA CYS A 21 -3.37 6.73 -9.14
C CYS A 21 -4.40 7.46 -8.26
N SER A 22 -5.41 8.09 -8.87
CA SER A 22 -6.58 8.54 -8.12
C SER A 22 -7.37 7.32 -7.60
N ARG A 23 -7.97 7.43 -6.40
CA ARG A 23 -8.81 6.37 -5.82
C ARG A 23 -9.88 5.86 -6.80
N ASN A 24 -10.50 6.76 -7.55
CA ASN A 24 -11.53 6.39 -8.51
C ASN A 24 -10.99 5.61 -9.71
N ALA A 25 -9.72 5.77 -10.04
CA ALA A 25 -9.07 5.05 -11.13
C ALA A 25 -8.69 3.61 -10.77
N LEU A 26 -8.70 3.24 -9.47
CA LEU A 26 -8.41 1.87 -9.02
C LEU A 26 -9.29 0.82 -9.71
N GLN A 27 -10.53 1.17 -10.08
CA GLN A 27 -11.45 0.25 -10.76
C GLN A 27 -10.95 -0.21 -12.14
N GLN A 28 -10.01 0.50 -12.74
CA GLN A 28 -9.39 0.11 -14.01
C GLN A 28 -8.46 -1.10 -13.89
N TYR A 29 -8.08 -1.44 -12.66
CA TYR A 29 -7.17 -2.55 -12.33
C TYR A 29 -7.91 -3.83 -11.94
N ARG A 30 -9.24 -3.88 -12.13
CA ARG A 30 -10.01 -5.11 -11.96
C ARG A 30 -9.54 -6.21 -12.90
N GLY A 31 -9.58 -7.43 -12.40
CA GLY A 31 -9.17 -8.62 -13.15
C GLY A 31 -7.68 -8.94 -13.01
N LEU A 32 -6.90 -8.12 -12.29
CA LEU A 32 -5.50 -8.43 -12.00
C LEU A 32 -5.37 -9.60 -11.02
N HIS A 33 -6.17 -9.58 -9.96
CA HIS A 33 -6.20 -10.65 -8.96
C HIS A 33 -7.57 -10.70 -8.25
N PRO A 34 -8.13 -11.89 -7.96
CA PRO A 34 -9.45 -12.02 -7.33
C PRO A 34 -9.57 -11.32 -5.96
N ASN A 35 -8.50 -11.31 -5.15
CA ASN A 35 -8.52 -10.62 -3.85
C ASN A 35 -8.47 -9.10 -4.02
N LEU A 36 -7.75 -8.59 -5.03
CA LEU A 36 -7.79 -7.18 -5.38
C LEU A 36 -9.21 -6.77 -5.79
N ASP A 37 -9.90 -7.56 -6.62
CA ASP A 37 -11.28 -7.30 -7.01
C ASP A 37 -12.22 -7.22 -5.81
N ARG A 38 -12.05 -8.12 -4.81
CA ARG A 38 -12.81 -8.07 -3.55
C ARG A 38 -12.51 -6.81 -2.73
N ALA A 39 -11.25 -6.40 -2.66
CA ALA A 39 -10.85 -5.16 -2.00
C ALA A 39 -11.50 -3.94 -2.69
N LEU A 40 -11.50 -3.91 -4.02
CA LEU A 40 -12.14 -2.85 -4.80
C LEU A 40 -13.67 -2.85 -4.64
N ASP A 41 -14.31 -4.03 -4.52
CA ASP A 41 -15.73 -4.13 -4.19
C ASP A 41 -16.04 -3.55 -2.80
N ALA A 42 -15.22 -3.89 -1.80
CA ALA A 42 -15.38 -3.33 -0.45
C ALA A 42 -15.28 -1.80 -0.46
N LEU A 43 -14.32 -1.23 -1.19
CA LEU A 43 -14.16 0.22 -1.33
C LEU A 43 -15.35 0.91 -2.02
N GLN A 44 -16.14 0.18 -2.81
CA GLN A 44 -17.34 0.72 -3.46
C GLN A 44 -18.61 0.54 -2.64
N THR A 45 -18.71 -0.56 -1.90
CA THR A 45 -19.99 -0.98 -1.27
C THR A 45 -20.04 -0.73 0.23
N MET A 46 -18.88 -0.62 0.87
CA MET A 46 -18.81 -0.36 2.32
C MET A 46 -18.59 1.14 2.59
N ALA A 47 -19.16 1.63 3.69
CA ALA A 47 -18.84 2.95 4.22
C ALA A 47 -17.48 2.90 4.96
N VAL A 48 -16.38 2.72 4.20
CA VAL A 48 -15.05 2.49 4.77
C VAL A 48 -14.56 3.65 5.63
N GLU A 49 -15.08 4.86 5.38
CA GLU A 49 -14.81 6.06 6.18
C GLU A 49 -15.40 6.00 7.59
N ALA A 50 -16.40 5.13 7.81
CA ALA A 50 -17.07 4.94 9.09
C ALA A 50 -16.58 3.71 9.87
N LEU A 51 -15.60 2.99 9.36
CA LEU A 51 -15.02 1.83 10.04
C LEU A 51 -14.33 2.27 11.35
N PRO A 52 -14.44 1.45 12.41
CA PRO A 52 -13.69 1.71 13.65
C PRO A 52 -12.18 1.56 13.41
N ASP A 53 -11.41 2.14 14.32
CA ASP A 53 -9.96 1.90 14.36
C ASP A 53 -9.65 0.42 14.55
N GLY A 54 -8.54 0.01 13.96
CA GLY A 54 -8.09 -1.36 13.98
C GLY A 54 -8.46 -2.13 12.71
N LYS A 55 -8.52 -3.46 12.84
CA LYS A 55 -8.69 -4.38 11.71
C LYS A 55 -10.14 -4.80 11.54
N THR A 56 -10.70 -4.57 10.36
CA THR A 56 -12.01 -5.06 9.92
C THR A 56 -11.82 -6.16 8.88
N THR A 57 -12.41 -7.32 9.11
CA THR A 57 -12.41 -8.43 8.13
C THR A 57 -13.45 -8.17 7.05
N VAL A 58 -13.04 -8.28 5.79
CA VAL A 58 -13.92 -8.18 4.61
C VAL A 58 -14.22 -9.59 4.06
N ASP A 59 -13.19 -10.41 3.86
CA ASP A 59 -13.31 -11.76 3.31
C ASP A 59 -12.31 -12.71 3.97
N GLY A 60 -12.66 -13.22 5.14
CA GLY A 60 -11.83 -14.14 5.91
C GLY A 60 -10.44 -13.56 6.18
N ASP A 61 -9.42 -14.34 5.85
CA ASP A 61 -8.01 -13.93 5.91
C ASP A 61 -7.49 -13.34 4.59
N ARG A 62 -8.33 -13.34 3.54
CA ARG A 62 -7.92 -12.91 2.20
C ARG A 62 -7.95 -11.41 1.99
N VAL A 63 -8.94 -10.73 2.61
CA VAL A 63 -9.09 -9.26 2.50
C VAL A 63 -9.52 -8.69 3.84
N CYS A 64 -8.75 -7.75 4.32
CA CYS A 64 -9.07 -6.98 5.52
C CYS A 64 -8.77 -5.50 5.30
N ILE A 65 -9.35 -4.65 6.14
CA ILE A 65 -9.12 -3.21 6.16
C ILE A 65 -8.58 -2.85 7.54
N SER A 66 -7.43 -2.24 7.59
CA SER A 66 -6.87 -1.62 8.80
C SER A 66 -7.12 -0.12 8.75
N HIS A 67 -7.78 0.42 9.78
CA HIS A 67 -7.97 1.85 9.96
C HIS A 67 -7.09 2.33 11.11
N SER A 68 -6.28 3.34 10.87
CA SER A 68 -5.32 3.87 11.83
C SER A 68 -5.21 5.39 11.77
N HIS A 69 -4.83 5.97 12.91
CA HIS A 69 -4.50 7.38 13.06
C HIS A 69 -3.08 7.50 13.58
N TYR A 70 -2.29 8.36 12.98
CA TYR A 70 -0.93 8.65 13.45
C TYR A 70 -0.44 10.00 12.94
N GLU A 71 0.61 10.49 13.57
CA GLU A 71 1.32 11.67 13.11
C GLU A 71 2.43 11.27 12.15
N THR A 72 2.48 11.93 10.99
CA THR A 72 3.59 11.78 10.04
C THR A 72 4.84 12.48 10.59
N GLY A 73 6.02 12.07 10.13
CA GLY A 73 7.27 12.67 10.63
C GLY A 73 8.47 12.26 9.77
N GLU A 74 9.67 12.49 10.29
CA GLU A 74 10.87 11.96 9.67
C GLU A 74 10.96 10.45 9.89
N ARG A 75 11.07 9.71 8.79
CA ARG A 75 11.12 8.23 8.78
C ARG A 75 12.36 7.68 8.07
N ALA A 76 13.34 8.54 7.77
CA ALA A 76 14.53 8.13 7.01
C ALA A 76 15.28 6.93 7.63
N GLU A 77 15.29 6.84 8.97
CA GLU A 77 15.96 5.78 9.70
C GLU A 77 15.09 4.54 9.98
N THR A 78 13.78 4.60 9.66
CA THR A 78 12.91 3.42 9.81
C THR A 78 13.17 2.42 8.68
N LEU A 79 12.86 1.15 8.92
CA LEU A 79 12.94 0.13 7.89
C LEU A 79 11.86 0.34 6.83
N PHE A 80 12.16 -0.08 5.61
CA PHE A 80 11.13 -0.42 4.66
C PHE A 80 10.45 -1.72 5.12
N GLU A 81 9.16 -1.84 4.85
CA GLU A 81 8.41 -3.07 5.02
C GLU A 81 8.09 -3.68 3.67
N THR A 82 8.09 -5.01 3.64
CA THR A 82 7.75 -5.81 2.45
C THR A 82 6.90 -6.97 2.91
N HIS A 83 5.88 -7.29 2.15
CA HIS A 83 4.99 -8.43 2.37
C HIS A 83 5.30 -9.55 1.37
N LEU A 84 5.18 -10.81 1.81
CA LEU A 84 5.44 -11.97 0.97
C LEU A 84 4.17 -12.46 0.25
N HIS A 85 3.00 -12.22 0.88
CA HIS A 85 1.72 -12.81 0.47
C HIS A 85 0.64 -11.77 0.20
N TYR A 86 0.65 -10.64 0.92
CA TYR A 86 -0.39 -9.61 0.81
C TYR A 86 0.09 -8.42 -0.01
N ALA A 87 -0.84 -7.84 -0.74
CA ALA A 87 -0.70 -6.51 -1.33
C ALA A 87 -1.40 -5.50 -0.42
N ASP A 88 -0.87 -4.30 -0.33
CA ASP A 88 -1.46 -3.20 0.43
C ASP A 88 -2.01 -2.11 -0.49
N ILE A 89 -3.27 -1.73 -0.28
CA ILE A 89 -3.84 -0.52 -0.88
C ILE A 89 -3.86 0.57 0.18
N HIS A 90 -2.98 1.55 0.05
CA HIS A 90 -2.89 2.69 0.96
C HIS A 90 -3.81 3.82 0.50
N LEU A 91 -4.70 4.27 1.39
CA LEU A 91 -5.62 5.40 1.18
C LEU A 91 -5.58 6.32 2.39
N LEU A 92 -5.66 7.63 2.15
CA LEU A 92 -5.89 8.60 3.22
C LEU A 92 -7.32 9.11 3.20
N LEU A 93 -7.95 9.16 4.37
CA LEU A 93 -9.21 9.84 4.62
C LEU A 93 -8.98 11.30 5.03
N MET A 94 -7.86 11.57 5.71
CA MET A 94 -7.46 12.90 6.15
C MET A 94 -5.94 13.02 6.20
N GLY A 95 -5.44 14.25 6.06
CA GLY A 95 -4.02 14.57 6.13
C GLY A 95 -3.26 14.32 4.83
N ALA A 96 -1.94 14.26 4.94
CA ALA A 96 -1.05 13.97 3.83
C ALA A 96 0.18 13.20 4.32
N GLU A 97 0.64 12.24 3.53
CA GLU A 97 1.87 11.51 3.83
C GLU A 97 2.67 11.21 2.55
N SER A 98 3.95 11.00 2.72
CA SER A 98 4.83 10.46 1.70
C SER A 98 5.14 9.00 2.02
N ILE A 99 5.03 8.14 1.02
CA ILE A 99 5.45 6.74 1.10
C ILE A 99 6.62 6.55 0.15
N ALA A 100 7.78 6.21 0.70
CA ALA A 100 8.93 5.82 -0.10
C ALA A 100 8.75 4.37 -0.57
N VAL A 101 9.10 4.10 -1.83
CA VAL A 101 9.06 2.76 -2.43
C VAL A 101 10.43 2.43 -2.99
N ALA A 102 10.81 1.15 -2.91
CA ALA A 102 12.08 0.66 -3.39
C ALA A 102 11.95 -0.77 -3.94
N GLU A 103 12.85 -1.17 -4.83
CA GLU A 103 13.00 -2.56 -5.23
C GLU A 103 13.64 -3.37 -4.11
N VAL A 104 13.00 -4.50 -3.73
CA VAL A 104 13.49 -5.33 -2.64
C VAL A 104 14.87 -5.93 -2.92
N THR A 105 15.19 -6.16 -4.18
CA THR A 105 16.49 -6.70 -4.61
C THR A 105 17.67 -5.78 -4.29
N GLU A 106 17.42 -4.47 -4.14
CA GLU A 106 18.41 -3.47 -3.76
C GLU A 106 18.43 -3.17 -2.27
N GLN A 107 17.61 -3.88 -1.49
CA GLN A 107 17.45 -3.70 -0.05
C GLN A 107 18.16 -4.81 0.73
N ALA A 108 18.79 -4.46 1.85
CA ALA A 108 19.34 -5.43 2.80
C ALA A 108 18.26 -5.85 3.80
N GLU A 109 17.95 -7.15 3.89
CA GLU A 109 17.04 -7.68 4.92
C GLU A 109 17.66 -7.47 6.31
N VAL A 110 16.86 -6.93 7.23
CA VAL A 110 17.24 -6.65 8.62
C VAL A 110 16.41 -7.47 9.60
N LYS A 111 15.13 -7.67 9.29
CA LYS A 111 14.18 -8.35 10.16
C LYS A 111 13.18 -9.13 9.33
N ARG A 112 12.79 -10.33 9.81
CA ARG A 112 11.72 -11.15 9.23
C ARG A 112 10.76 -11.62 10.31
N ASP A 113 9.48 -11.50 10.03
CA ASP A 113 8.38 -12.00 10.85
C ASP A 113 7.31 -12.60 9.91
N GLU A 114 7.50 -13.87 9.58
CA GLU A 114 6.63 -14.58 8.63
C GLU A 114 5.20 -14.76 9.15
N ALA A 115 5.02 -14.82 10.47
CA ALA A 115 3.71 -14.97 11.08
C ALA A 115 2.82 -13.72 10.84
N ASN A 116 3.44 -12.55 10.68
CA ASN A 116 2.78 -11.29 10.40
C ASN A 116 2.99 -10.81 8.96
N ASP A 117 3.50 -11.67 8.07
CA ASP A 117 3.82 -11.34 6.67
C ASP A 117 4.67 -10.07 6.54
N TYR A 118 5.72 -9.96 7.37
CA TYR A 118 6.56 -8.77 7.44
C TYR A 118 8.03 -9.10 7.21
N VAL A 119 8.64 -8.39 6.27
CA VAL A 119 10.09 -8.36 6.08
C VAL A 119 10.56 -6.90 6.14
N GLY A 120 11.36 -6.59 7.15
CA GLY A 120 11.98 -5.27 7.32
C GLY A 120 13.31 -5.20 6.58
N THR A 121 13.46 -4.21 5.70
CA THR A 121 14.67 -4.03 4.88
C THR A 121 15.24 -2.63 5.02
N ARG A 122 16.50 -2.47 4.61
CA ARG A 122 17.20 -1.18 4.61
C ARG A 122 17.90 -0.95 3.27
N GLY A 123 17.73 0.24 2.73
CA GLY A 123 18.35 0.69 1.48
C GLY A 123 17.79 2.04 1.06
N ASP A 124 18.12 2.45 -0.15
CA ASP A 124 17.66 3.71 -0.71
C ASP A 124 16.26 3.58 -1.31
N SER A 125 15.51 4.68 -1.30
CA SER A 125 14.25 4.78 -2.00
C SER A 125 14.48 5.09 -3.48
N GLN A 126 13.71 4.46 -4.35
CA GLN A 126 13.72 4.76 -5.78
C GLN A 126 12.62 5.75 -6.18
N CYS A 127 11.53 5.74 -5.42
CA CYS A 127 10.37 6.59 -5.68
C CYS A 127 9.78 7.07 -4.36
N ILE A 128 9.16 8.25 -4.39
CA ILE A 128 8.35 8.79 -3.27
C ILE A 128 6.97 9.13 -3.80
N CYS A 129 5.95 8.45 -3.27
CA CYS A 129 4.55 8.69 -3.59
C CYS A 129 3.92 9.62 -2.54
N HIS A 130 3.34 10.72 -2.98
CA HIS A 130 2.68 11.69 -2.10
C HIS A 130 1.18 11.39 -2.03
N LEU A 131 0.72 10.85 -0.91
CA LEU A 131 -0.69 10.56 -0.68
C LEU A 131 -1.40 11.70 0.02
N LYS A 132 -2.62 11.94 -0.44
CA LYS A 132 -3.64 12.80 0.19
C LYS A 132 -5.01 12.19 -0.11
N PRO A 133 -6.10 12.64 0.54
CA PRO A 133 -7.44 12.16 0.22
C PRO A 133 -7.73 12.19 -1.29
N GLY A 134 -8.26 11.09 -1.80
CA GLY A 134 -8.54 10.91 -3.23
C GLY A 134 -7.40 10.26 -4.05
N MET A 135 -6.23 10.02 -3.45
CA MET A 135 -5.13 9.26 -4.06
C MET A 135 -5.05 7.86 -3.47
N ALA A 136 -4.48 6.94 -4.22
CA ALA A 136 -4.23 5.56 -3.83
C ALA A 136 -2.83 5.12 -4.24
N LEU A 137 -2.19 4.33 -3.40
CA LEU A 137 -0.99 3.58 -3.72
C LEU A 137 -1.27 2.11 -3.45
N VAL A 138 -1.04 1.26 -4.45
CA VAL A 138 -1.03 -0.20 -4.27
C VAL A 138 0.41 -0.68 -4.37
N VAL A 139 0.85 -1.41 -3.37
CA VAL A 139 2.13 -2.12 -3.37
C VAL A 139 1.84 -3.62 -3.34
N PHE A 140 2.59 -4.37 -4.13
CA PHE A 140 2.39 -5.81 -4.27
C PHE A 140 3.40 -6.59 -3.43
N PRO A 141 3.17 -7.90 -3.23
CA PRO A 141 4.16 -8.76 -2.58
C PRO A 141 5.55 -8.59 -3.20
N GLY A 142 6.55 -8.38 -2.38
CA GLY A 142 7.93 -8.15 -2.82
C GLY A 142 8.31 -6.67 -3.03
N GLU A 143 7.36 -5.75 -3.05
CA GLU A 143 7.67 -4.31 -3.14
C GLU A 143 7.94 -3.72 -1.75
N ALA A 144 9.16 -3.21 -1.56
CA ALA A 144 9.55 -2.56 -0.31
C ALA A 144 8.97 -1.14 -0.24
N HIS A 145 8.30 -0.82 0.86
CA HIS A 145 7.72 0.50 1.05
C HIS A 145 7.88 0.98 2.49
N ARG A 146 7.90 2.30 2.68
CA ARG A 146 8.11 2.93 3.99
C ARG A 146 7.13 4.10 4.15
N PRO A 147 5.98 3.84 4.81
CA PRO A 147 4.96 4.84 5.05
C PRO A 147 5.29 5.77 6.22
N GLY A 148 4.40 6.73 6.47
CA GLY A 148 4.41 7.60 7.64
C GLY A 148 5.35 8.81 7.54
N GLN A 149 5.95 9.06 6.38
CA GLN A 149 6.81 10.23 6.19
C GLN A 149 5.96 11.50 6.01
N ALA A 150 6.42 12.61 6.60
CA ALA A 150 5.77 13.90 6.39
C ALA A 150 5.82 14.33 4.92
N TYR A 151 4.69 14.81 4.40
CA TYR A 151 4.64 15.51 3.11
C TYR A 151 4.61 17.03 3.37
N GLY A 152 5.78 17.63 3.41
CA GLY A 152 5.96 18.99 3.89
C GLY A 152 6.01 19.04 5.41
N GLU A 153 4.99 19.59 6.06
CA GLU A 153 4.89 19.61 7.51
C GLU A 153 4.28 18.31 8.06
N SER A 154 4.67 17.96 9.30
CA SER A 154 4.06 16.85 10.03
C SER A 154 2.58 17.14 10.29
N CYS A 155 1.74 16.13 10.10
CA CYS A 155 0.31 16.23 10.36
C CYS A 155 -0.28 14.89 10.79
N ILE A 156 -1.45 14.95 11.43
CA ILE A 156 -2.23 13.75 11.73
C ILE A 156 -2.87 13.23 10.43
N VAL A 157 -2.71 11.96 10.18
CA VAL A 157 -3.37 11.25 9.09
C VAL A 157 -4.38 10.24 9.63
N HIS A 158 -5.50 10.09 8.91
CA HIS A 158 -6.43 8.98 9.04
C HIS A 158 -6.21 8.09 7.81
N LYS A 159 -5.76 6.88 8.03
CA LYS A 159 -5.31 5.99 6.98
C LYS A 159 -6.07 4.67 6.97
N LEU A 160 -6.39 4.22 5.76
CA LEU A 160 -6.82 2.85 5.49
C LEU A 160 -5.70 2.12 4.76
N VAL A 161 -5.47 0.88 5.17
CA VAL A 161 -4.69 -0.11 4.43
C VAL A 161 -5.58 -1.33 4.22
N ILE A 162 -5.82 -1.67 2.95
CA ILE A 162 -6.66 -2.81 2.57
C ILE A 162 -5.75 -3.88 2.01
#